data_78b698b106036d83c705c45c53356de6
#
_entry.id   78b698b106036d83c705c45c53356de6
#
_cell.length_a   1.000
_cell.length_b   1.000
_cell.length_c   1.000
_cell.angle_alpha   90.00
_cell.angle_beta   90.00
_cell.angle_gamma   90.00
#
_symmetry.space_group_name_H-M   'P 1'
#
loop_
_entity.id
_entity.type
_entity.pdbx_description
1 polymer ?
#
loop_
_entity_poly.entity_id
_entity_poly.type
_entity_poly.pdbx_seq_one_letter_code
_entity_poly.pdbx_strand_id
1 'polypeptide(L)'
;TDITVNKDTLSEENKKIYQSYYCGLCQTMKSQYGRRAQMALNYDMTFLIVLLTGLYEPDSVTRDGFVCSVHPTKKRTLRTNEITEYAAAMNILLAYYNLIDDWKDDKSLPKKTYAEMLKKDFEKAKKGYPVQAKAIEDYIARLTECEKSNDTNIDAVAGLTGEMLGVLFAWKQDEWQTDLKEFGCYMGKFIYIMDAYEDCLLYTS
;
A
#
# COMPACT_ATOMS: atom_id res chain seq x y z
N THR A 1 10.02 -4.21 -4.05
CA THR A 1 10.62 -2.88 -3.74
C THR A 1 9.60 -1.97 -3.10
N ASP A 2 9.84 -1.49 -1.89
CA ASP A 2 8.96 -0.54 -1.19
C ASP A 2 9.21 0.89 -1.71
N ILE A 3 8.14 1.65 -1.92
CA ILE A 3 8.26 3.08 -2.22
C ILE A 3 8.60 3.81 -0.92
N THR A 4 9.86 4.12 -0.73
CA THR A 4 10.34 4.88 0.43
C THR A 4 11.00 6.17 0.01
N VAL A 5 10.81 7.22 0.82
CA VAL A 5 11.52 8.48 0.60
C VAL A 5 13.01 8.31 0.85
N ASN A 6 13.84 8.91 -0.01
CA ASN A 6 15.28 8.99 0.25
C ASN A 6 15.53 9.93 1.44
N LYS A 7 15.77 9.32 2.61
CA LYS A 7 15.94 10.07 3.87
C LYS A 7 17.15 10.99 3.86
N ASP A 8 18.17 10.70 3.06
CA ASP A 8 19.40 11.46 3.03
C ASP A 8 19.23 12.81 2.30
N THR A 9 18.23 12.91 1.43
CA THR A 9 17.91 14.13 0.67
C THR A 9 16.85 15.01 1.32
N LEU A 10 16.17 14.52 2.36
CA LEU A 10 15.11 15.26 3.05
C LEU A 10 15.68 16.11 4.20
N SER A 11 15.13 17.32 4.37
CA SER A 11 15.32 18.10 5.59
C SER A 11 14.79 17.38 6.83
N GLU A 12 15.32 17.68 8.01
CA GLU A 12 14.83 17.10 9.26
C GLU A 12 13.34 17.41 9.51
N GLU A 13 12.87 18.55 9.06
CA GLU A 13 11.46 18.93 9.12
C GLU A 13 10.60 18.01 8.24
N ASN A 14 10.99 17.81 6.98
CA ASN A 14 10.26 16.95 6.05
C ASN A 14 10.27 15.48 6.51
N LYS A 15 11.37 15.00 7.10
CA LYS A 15 11.41 13.67 7.74
C LYS A 15 10.38 13.53 8.85
N LYS A 16 10.24 14.54 9.71
CA LYS A 16 9.24 14.56 10.78
C LYS A 16 7.81 14.59 10.24
N ILE A 17 7.55 15.38 9.20
CA ILE A 17 6.25 15.43 8.53
C ILE A 17 5.90 14.05 7.95
N TYR A 18 6.78 13.46 7.15
CA TYR A 18 6.56 12.13 6.57
C TYR A 18 6.30 11.08 7.66
N GLN A 19 7.11 11.08 8.73
CA GLN A 19 6.94 10.18 9.85
C GLN A 19 5.59 10.40 10.57
N SER A 20 5.10 11.63 10.65
CA SER A 20 3.81 11.91 11.28
C SER A 20 2.64 11.27 10.53
N TYR A 21 2.67 11.24 9.20
CA TYR A 21 1.71 10.53 8.37
C TYR A 21 1.82 9.01 8.53
N TYR A 22 3.04 8.47 8.55
CA TYR A 22 3.27 7.05 8.81
C TYR A 22 2.73 6.61 10.18
N CYS A 23 3.01 7.39 11.22
CA CYS A 23 2.48 7.12 12.56
C CYS A 23 0.95 7.28 12.61
N GLY A 24 0.39 8.25 11.87
CA GLY A 24 -1.04 8.42 11.69
C GLY A 24 -1.69 7.20 11.05
N LEU A 25 -1.13 6.70 9.94
CA LEU A 25 -1.58 5.47 9.28
C LEU A 25 -1.54 4.26 10.23
N CYS A 26 -0.43 4.08 10.94
CA CYS A 26 -0.24 3.01 11.91
C CYS A 26 -1.35 3.00 12.98
N GLN A 27 -1.69 4.18 13.53
CA GLN A 27 -2.75 4.29 14.53
C GLN A 27 -4.16 4.16 13.93
N THR A 28 -4.36 4.62 12.71
CA THR A 28 -5.64 4.44 11.99
C THR A 28 -5.89 2.95 11.71
N MET A 29 -4.89 2.21 11.26
CA MET A 29 -5.00 0.76 11.09
C MET A 29 -5.34 0.05 12.40
N LYS A 30 -4.68 0.44 13.50
CA LYS A 30 -4.97 -0.12 14.82
C LYS A 30 -6.38 0.18 15.30
N SER A 31 -6.86 1.42 15.11
CA SER A 31 -8.18 1.84 15.59
C SER A 31 -9.32 1.26 14.76
N GLN A 32 -9.16 1.19 13.44
CA GLN A 32 -10.20 0.71 12.52
C GLN A 32 -10.22 -0.81 12.35
N TYR A 33 -9.05 -1.45 12.36
CA TYR A 33 -8.87 -2.87 12.03
C TYR A 33 -8.17 -3.69 13.14
N GLY A 34 -7.70 -3.03 14.21
CA GLY A 34 -7.08 -3.69 15.36
C GLY A 34 -5.56 -3.92 15.23
N ARG A 35 -4.98 -4.48 16.29
CA ARG A 35 -3.52 -4.66 16.38
C ARG A 35 -2.95 -5.62 15.31
N ARG A 36 -3.74 -6.59 14.88
CA ARG A 36 -3.32 -7.54 13.83
C ARG A 36 -3.12 -6.85 12.49
N ALA A 37 -4.05 -5.98 12.13
CA ALA A 37 -3.95 -5.15 10.93
C ALA A 37 -2.75 -4.22 10.98
N GLN A 38 -2.44 -3.66 12.15
CA GLN A 38 -1.27 -2.81 12.35
C GLN A 38 0.06 -3.52 11.99
N MET A 39 0.14 -4.84 12.16
CA MET A 39 1.33 -5.62 11.79
C MET A 39 1.51 -5.77 10.27
N ALA A 40 0.46 -5.54 9.50
CA ALA A 40 0.48 -5.58 8.03
C ALA A 40 0.81 -4.20 7.40
N LEU A 41 1.24 -3.24 8.21
CA LEU A 41 1.54 -1.88 7.75
C LEU A 41 2.64 -1.88 6.68
N ASN A 42 2.35 -1.25 5.53
CA ASN A 42 3.27 -1.06 4.43
C ASN A 42 3.67 0.43 4.32
N TYR A 43 4.92 0.68 3.98
CA TYR A 43 5.46 2.04 3.76
C TYR A 43 4.89 2.72 2.52
N ASP A 44 4.54 1.96 1.48
CA ASP A 44 4.00 2.49 0.21
C ASP A 44 2.74 3.32 0.42
N MET A 45 1.91 2.92 1.38
CA MET A 45 0.69 3.64 1.70
C MET A 45 0.94 5.03 2.31
N THR A 46 2.09 5.23 2.93
CA THR A 46 2.48 6.57 3.42
C THR A 46 2.77 7.52 2.24
N PHE A 47 3.39 7.02 1.19
CA PHE A 47 3.58 7.79 -0.03
C PHE A 47 2.24 8.20 -0.65
N LEU A 48 1.29 7.27 -0.75
CA LEU A 48 -0.07 7.55 -1.24
C LEU A 48 -0.75 8.66 -0.41
N ILE A 49 -0.65 8.60 0.93
CA ILE A 49 -1.21 9.62 1.82
C ILE A 49 -0.58 10.99 1.53
N VAL A 50 0.74 11.07 1.46
CA VAL A 50 1.45 12.33 1.26
C VAL A 50 1.09 12.95 -0.09
N LEU A 51 1.08 12.13 -1.16
CA LEU A 51 0.71 12.58 -2.49
C LEU A 51 -0.72 13.14 -2.55
N LEU A 52 -1.69 12.34 -2.11
CA LEU A 52 -3.10 12.74 -2.15
C LEU A 52 -3.40 13.89 -1.18
N THR A 53 -2.75 13.93 -0.01
CA THR A 53 -2.89 15.05 0.92
C THR A 53 -2.36 16.35 0.33
N GLY A 54 -1.23 16.30 -0.38
CA GLY A 54 -0.67 17.46 -1.06
C GLY A 54 -1.53 17.96 -2.22
N LEU A 55 -2.31 17.06 -2.86
CA LEU A 55 -3.17 17.41 -3.99
C LEU A 55 -4.55 17.90 -3.56
N TYR A 56 -5.16 17.22 -2.59
CA TYR A 56 -6.53 17.50 -2.15
C TYR A 56 -6.62 18.45 -0.96
N GLU A 57 -5.53 18.67 -0.25
CA GLU A 57 -5.43 19.55 0.92
C GLU A 57 -6.58 19.35 1.95
N PRO A 58 -6.90 18.10 2.35
CA PRO A 58 -7.99 17.83 3.28
C PRO A 58 -7.67 18.36 4.68
N ASP A 59 -8.72 18.63 5.44
CA ASP A 59 -8.57 18.96 6.86
C ASP A 59 -7.81 17.84 7.58
N SER A 60 -6.70 18.19 8.21
CA SER A 60 -5.83 17.23 8.90
C SER A 60 -5.83 17.48 10.40
N VAL A 61 -5.93 16.39 11.17
CA VAL A 61 -5.80 16.41 12.62
C VAL A 61 -4.37 16.06 12.99
N THR A 62 -3.73 16.93 13.77
CA THR A 62 -2.37 16.70 14.29
C THR A 62 -2.43 16.49 15.80
N ARG A 63 -1.77 15.45 16.30
CA ARG A 63 -1.66 15.12 17.72
C ARG A 63 -0.19 14.94 18.11
N ASP A 64 0.30 15.85 18.92
CA ASP A 64 1.68 15.81 19.42
C ASP A 64 1.82 15.00 20.71
N GLY A 65 3.05 14.57 21.00
CA GLY A 65 3.39 13.92 22.26
C GLY A 65 2.82 12.50 22.42
N PHE A 66 2.39 11.86 21.34
CA PHE A 66 1.92 10.49 21.38
C PHE A 66 3.05 9.52 21.70
N VAL A 67 2.83 8.63 22.68
CA VAL A 67 3.75 7.54 23.01
C VAL A 67 3.23 6.25 22.37
N CYS A 68 4.00 5.74 21.41
CA CYS A 68 3.66 4.52 20.68
C CYS A 68 4.06 3.28 21.48
N SER A 69 3.18 2.28 21.56
CA SER A 69 3.50 0.99 22.20
C SER A 69 4.65 0.22 21.55
N VAL A 70 4.91 0.49 20.26
CA VAL A 70 6.04 -0.10 19.51
C VAL A 70 7.34 0.67 19.75
N HIS A 71 7.25 1.97 20.03
CA HIS A 71 8.40 2.84 20.28
C HIS A 71 8.20 3.64 21.59
N PRO A 72 8.21 2.99 22.75
CA PRO A 72 7.78 3.61 24.01
C PRO A 72 8.72 4.72 24.51
N THR A 73 9.94 4.77 24.01
CA THR A 73 10.95 5.77 24.41
C THR A 73 10.87 7.09 23.65
N LYS A 74 10.07 7.16 22.58
CA LYS A 74 10.00 8.33 21.70
C LYS A 74 8.59 8.90 21.65
N LYS A 75 8.46 10.19 21.94
CA LYS A 75 7.24 10.94 21.65
C LYS A 75 7.15 11.18 20.15
N ARG A 76 5.98 10.94 19.58
CA ARG A 76 5.69 11.05 18.15
C ARG A 76 4.59 12.06 17.90
N THR A 77 4.59 12.64 16.72
CA THR A 77 3.46 13.40 16.19
C THR A 77 2.66 12.48 15.28
N LEU A 78 1.35 12.47 15.43
CA LEU A 78 0.42 11.78 14.54
C LEU A 78 -0.29 12.81 13.68
N ARG A 79 -0.37 12.53 12.37
CA ARG A 79 -1.15 13.33 11.44
C ARG A 79 -2.10 12.42 10.67
N THR A 80 -3.39 12.74 10.71
CA THR A 80 -4.45 11.93 10.09
C THR A 80 -5.46 12.82 9.37
N ASN A 81 -6.04 12.28 8.31
CA ASN A 81 -7.14 12.87 7.55
C ASN A 81 -7.97 11.77 6.88
N GLU A 82 -8.95 12.13 6.05
CA GLU A 82 -9.78 11.15 5.33
C GLU A 82 -8.96 10.24 4.39
N ILE A 83 -7.84 10.73 3.85
CA ILE A 83 -6.95 9.93 2.99
C ILE A 83 -6.22 8.87 3.82
N THR A 84 -5.91 9.14 5.09
CA THR A 84 -5.31 8.13 5.99
C THR A 84 -6.23 6.92 6.17
N GLU A 85 -7.55 7.15 6.25
CA GLU A 85 -8.55 6.08 6.34
C GLU A 85 -8.63 5.26 5.05
N TYR A 86 -8.62 5.94 3.91
CA TYR A 86 -8.53 5.31 2.60
C TYR A 86 -7.28 4.43 2.45
N ALA A 87 -6.12 5.00 2.76
CA ALA A 87 -4.84 4.28 2.67
C ALA A 87 -4.79 3.07 3.62
N ALA A 88 -5.38 3.16 4.82
CA ALA A 88 -5.49 2.04 5.74
C ALA A 88 -6.30 0.89 5.13
N ALA A 89 -7.41 1.18 4.45
CA ALA A 89 -8.21 0.18 3.74
C ALA A 89 -7.42 -0.45 2.57
N MET A 90 -6.73 0.37 1.76
CA MET A 90 -5.87 -0.14 0.66
C MET A 90 -4.76 -1.04 1.18
N ASN A 91 -4.14 -0.67 2.30
CA ASN A 91 -3.12 -1.49 2.95
C ASN A 91 -3.66 -2.87 3.35
N ILE A 92 -4.86 -2.94 3.92
CA ILE A 92 -5.49 -4.21 4.30
C ILE A 92 -5.81 -5.06 3.06
N LEU A 93 -6.36 -4.46 2.01
CA LEU A 93 -6.68 -5.18 0.77
C LEU A 93 -5.42 -5.80 0.15
N LEU A 94 -4.37 -5.01 -0.03
CA LEU A 94 -3.10 -5.48 -0.60
C LEU A 94 -2.42 -6.53 0.27
N ALA A 95 -2.34 -6.30 1.59
CA ALA A 95 -1.72 -7.24 2.52
C ALA A 95 -2.43 -8.60 2.54
N TYR A 96 -3.76 -8.61 2.52
CA TYR A 96 -4.53 -9.85 2.49
C TYR A 96 -4.23 -10.67 1.23
N TYR A 97 -4.26 -10.03 0.06
CA TYR A 97 -3.99 -10.73 -1.20
C TYR A 97 -2.54 -11.21 -1.30
N ASN A 98 -1.55 -10.41 -0.86
CA ASN A 98 -0.17 -10.84 -0.83
C ASN A 98 0.02 -12.08 0.06
N LEU A 99 -0.63 -12.13 1.25
CA LEU A 99 -0.58 -13.30 2.12
C LEU A 99 -1.22 -14.55 1.50
N ILE A 100 -2.30 -14.40 0.75
CA ILE A 100 -2.95 -15.51 0.05
C ILE A 100 -2.07 -16.02 -1.10
N ASP A 101 -1.46 -15.13 -1.84
CA ASP A 101 -0.56 -15.45 -2.94
C ASP A 101 0.69 -16.19 -2.44
N ASP A 102 1.38 -15.62 -1.49
CA ASP A 102 2.51 -16.26 -0.80
C ASP A 102 2.17 -17.65 -0.24
N TRP A 103 0.94 -17.83 0.29
CA TRP A 103 0.52 -19.16 0.75
C TRP A 103 0.33 -20.13 -0.42
N LYS A 104 -0.19 -19.68 -1.56
CA LYS A 104 -0.36 -20.55 -2.74
C LYS A 104 0.98 -21.01 -3.29
N ASP A 105 1.97 -20.14 -3.31
CA ASP A 105 3.28 -20.39 -3.88
C ASP A 105 4.16 -21.21 -2.94
N ASP A 106 4.36 -20.74 -1.73
CA ASP A 106 5.29 -21.32 -0.75
C ASP A 106 4.65 -22.36 0.16
N LYS A 107 3.30 -22.52 0.11
CA LYS A 107 2.52 -23.34 1.08
C LYS A 107 2.78 -22.94 2.54
N SER A 108 3.08 -21.68 2.78
CA SER A 108 3.41 -21.14 4.10
C SER A 108 2.21 -21.10 5.02
N LEU A 109 2.13 -22.05 5.98
CA LEU A 109 1.05 -22.11 6.96
C LEU A 109 0.95 -20.85 7.84
N PRO A 110 2.06 -20.22 8.30
CA PRO A 110 1.98 -18.95 9.05
C PRO A 110 1.29 -17.85 8.25
N LYS A 111 1.61 -17.70 6.95
CA LYS A 111 0.99 -16.70 6.07
C LYS A 111 -0.51 -16.97 5.90
N LYS A 112 -0.90 -18.23 5.68
CA LYS A 112 -2.31 -18.63 5.63
C LYS A 112 -3.05 -18.26 6.90
N THR A 113 -2.50 -18.64 8.06
CA THR A 113 -3.10 -18.33 9.36
C THR A 113 -3.26 -16.83 9.56
N TYR A 114 -2.25 -16.05 9.16
CA TYR A 114 -2.33 -14.60 9.26
C TYR A 114 -3.39 -14.01 8.31
N ALA A 115 -3.49 -14.51 7.08
CA ALA A 115 -4.56 -14.12 6.16
C ALA A 115 -5.96 -14.42 6.75
N GLU A 116 -6.15 -15.60 7.34
CA GLU A 116 -7.41 -15.94 8.00
C GLU A 116 -7.75 -14.99 9.15
N MET A 117 -6.75 -14.53 9.89
CA MET A 117 -6.91 -13.54 10.97
C MET A 117 -7.29 -12.15 10.44
N LEU A 118 -6.85 -11.78 9.23
CA LEU A 118 -7.20 -10.51 8.57
C LEU A 118 -8.48 -10.56 7.75
N LYS A 119 -9.06 -11.74 7.54
CA LYS A 119 -10.21 -11.93 6.64
C LYS A 119 -11.39 -11.02 6.97
N LYS A 120 -11.72 -10.85 8.25
CA LYS A 120 -12.81 -9.96 8.68
C LYS A 120 -12.53 -8.51 8.33
N ASP A 121 -11.30 -8.08 8.50
CA ASP A 121 -10.85 -6.72 8.23
C ASP A 121 -10.80 -6.47 6.71
N PHE A 122 -10.35 -7.47 5.96
CA PHE A 122 -10.40 -7.48 4.50
C PHE A 122 -11.83 -7.32 3.98
N GLU A 123 -12.80 -8.10 4.46
CA GLU A 123 -14.21 -8.00 4.03
C GLU A 123 -14.79 -6.61 4.37
N LYS A 124 -14.43 -6.03 5.51
CA LYS A 124 -14.80 -4.66 5.87
C LYS A 124 -14.24 -3.64 4.88
N ALA A 125 -12.95 -3.72 4.55
CA ALA A 125 -12.31 -2.85 3.59
C ALA A 125 -12.89 -3.02 2.18
N LYS A 126 -13.10 -4.25 1.73
CA LYS A 126 -13.73 -4.58 0.44
C LYS A 126 -15.13 -4.00 0.30
N LYS A 127 -15.93 -4.06 1.37
CA LYS A 127 -17.27 -3.47 1.38
C LYS A 127 -17.23 -1.94 1.27
N GLY A 128 -16.24 -1.30 1.88
CA GLY A 128 -16.07 0.15 1.81
C GLY A 128 -15.53 0.65 0.47
N TYR A 129 -14.68 -0.17 -0.19
CA TYR A 129 -13.97 0.20 -1.41
C TYR A 129 -14.05 -0.92 -2.48
N PRO A 130 -15.26 -1.21 -2.99
CA PRO A 130 -15.47 -2.35 -3.89
C PRO A 130 -14.76 -2.20 -5.24
N VAL A 131 -14.59 -0.98 -5.75
CA VAL A 131 -13.90 -0.72 -7.04
C VAL A 131 -12.42 -1.06 -6.92
N GLN A 132 -11.76 -0.62 -5.86
CA GLN A 132 -10.35 -0.88 -5.61
C GLN A 132 -10.10 -2.35 -5.31
N ALA A 133 -10.96 -2.97 -4.49
CA ALA A 133 -10.89 -4.40 -4.21
C ALA A 133 -11.00 -5.23 -5.50
N LYS A 134 -11.95 -4.88 -6.38
CA LYS A 134 -12.08 -5.53 -7.68
C LYS A 134 -10.86 -5.38 -8.56
N ALA A 135 -10.25 -4.19 -8.60
CA ALA A 135 -9.03 -3.95 -9.38
C ALA A 135 -7.86 -4.85 -8.91
N ILE A 136 -7.74 -5.05 -7.60
CA ILE A 136 -6.72 -5.95 -7.03
C ILE A 136 -7.05 -7.42 -7.36
N GLU A 137 -8.31 -7.84 -7.24
CA GLU A 137 -8.74 -9.19 -7.61
C GLU A 137 -8.47 -9.50 -9.08
N ASP A 138 -8.83 -8.59 -9.97
CA ASP A 138 -8.60 -8.74 -11.41
C ASP A 138 -7.11 -8.78 -11.76
N TYR A 139 -6.29 -7.97 -11.07
CA TYR A 139 -4.83 -7.99 -11.21
C TYR A 139 -4.27 -9.38 -10.87
N ILE A 140 -4.62 -9.92 -9.70
CA ILE A 140 -4.11 -11.22 -9.25
C ILE A 140 -4.57 -12.35 -10.16
N ALA A 141 -5.83 -12.34 -10.61
CA ALA A 141 -6.35 -13.34 -11.54
C ALA A 141 -5.57 -13.33 -12.86
N ARG A 142 -5.35 -12.14 -13.45
CA ARG A 142 -4.60 -11.98 -14.71
C ARG A 142 -3.11 -12.31 -14.55
N LEU A 143 -2.49 -11.95 -13.43
CA LEU A 143 -1.11 -12.30 -13.11
C LEU A 143 -0.95 -13.82 -13.05
N THR A 144 -1.81 -14.51 -12.31
CA THR A 144 -1.82 -15.99 -12.22
C THR A 144 -1.99 -16.65 -13.60
N GLU A 145 -2.76 -16.04 -14.49
CA GLU A 145 -2.94 -16.55 -15.86
C GLU A 145 -1.66 -16.38 -16.70
N CYS A 146 -0.99 -15.22 -16.60
CA CYS A 146 0.30 -15.00 -17.25
C CYS A 146 1.37 -15.99 -16.77
N GLU A 147 1.44 -16.26 -15.47
CA GLU A 147 2.37 -17.23 -14.90
C GLU A 147 2.11 -18.66 -15.41
N LYS A 148 0.86 -19.09 -15.46
CA LYS A 148 0.48 -20.41 -15.99
C LYS A 148 0.78 -20.59 -17.47
N SER A 149 0.69 -19.50 -18.24
CA SER A 149 0.98 -19.53 -19.69
C SER A 149 2.48 -19.36 -19.98
N ASN A 150 3.35 -19.22 -18.96
CA ASN A 150 4.75 -18.86 -19.11
C ASN A 150 4.96 -17.62 -20.00
N ASP A 151 4.03 -16.67 -19.91
CA ASP A 151 4.17 -15.41 -20.63
C ASP A 151 5.28 -14.57 -19.96
N THR A 152 6.43 -14.52 -20.62
CA THR A 152 7.61 -13.77 -20.15
C THR A 152 7.58 -12.31 -20.59
N ASN A 153 6.44 -11.82 -21.08
CA ASN A 153 6.32 -10.44 -21.52
C ASN A 153 6.25 -9.49 -20.32
N ILE A 154 7.40 -8.96 -19.93
CA ILE A 154 7.57 -8.02 -18.81
C ILE A 154 6.67 -6.79 -18.97
N ASP A 155 6.51 -6.28 -20.20
CA ASP A 155 5.66 -5.11 -20.47
C ASP A 155 4.18 -5.39 -20.20
N ALA A 156 3.71 -6.61 -20.53
CA ALA A 156 2.33 -7.01 -20.26
C ALA A 156 2.05 -7.07 -18.76
N VAL A 157 2.93 -7.71 -17.98
CA VAL A 157 2.77 -7.84 -16.52
C VAL A 157 2.95 -6.49 -15.82
N ALA A 158 3.94 -5.68 -16.25
CA ALA A 158 4.08 -4.29 -15.77
C ALA A 158 2.82 -3.47 -16.05
N GLY A 159 2.18 -3.68 -17.20
CA GLY A 159 0.89 -3.06 -17.55
C GLY A 159 -0.22 -3.42 -16.58
N LEU A 160 -0.32 -4.68 -16.15
CA LEU A 160 -1.30 -5.13 -15.14
C LEU A 160 -1.11 -4.42 -13.81
N THR A 161 0.13 -4.34 -13.33
CA THR A 161 0.49 -3.63 -12.10
C THR A 161 0.13 -2.15 -12.20
N GLY A 162 0.41 -1.54 -13.36
CA GLY A 162 0.04 -0.15 -13.64
C GLY A 162 -1.48 0.09 -13.62
N GLU A 163 -2.27 -0.77 -14.25
CA GLU A 163 -3.73 -0.67 -14.25
C GLU A 163 -4.30 -0.71 -12.83
N MET A 164 -3.84 -1.66 -12.01
CA MET A 164 -4.26 -1.78 -10.62
C MET A 164 -3.89 -0.55 -9.81
N LEU A 165 -2.62 -0.12 -9.83
CA LEU A 165 -2.19 1.05 -9.08
C LEU A 165 -2.85 2.34 -9.55
N GLY A 166 -3.15 2.47 -10.85
CA GLY A 166 -3.93 3.58 -11.37
C GLY A 166 -5.29 3.72 -10.69
N VAL A 167 -5.99 2.60 -10.47
CA VAL A 167 -7.27 2.60 -9.74
C VAL A 167 -7.09 2.99 -8.27
N LEU A 168 -6.03 2.52 -7.62
CA LEU A 168 -5.76 2.84 -6.20
C LEU A 168 -5.37 4.31 -6.01
N PHE A 169 -4.65 4.90 -6.96
CA PHE A 169 -4.28 6.32 -6.88
C PHE A 169 -5.46 7.25 -7.19
N ALA A 170 -6.36 6.85 -8.08
CA ALA A 170 -7.59 7.58 -8.38
C ALA A 170 -8.63 7.43 -7.25
N TRP A 171 -8.35 8.06 -6.13
CA TRP A 171 -9.15 7.97 -4.91
C TRP A 171 -10.62 8.36 -5.09
N LYS A 172 -10.89 9.43 -5.86
CA LYS A 172 -12.24 9.95 -6.14
C LYS A 172 -12.50 10.06 -7.65
N GLN A 173 -13.77 10.08 -8.01
CA GLN A 173 -14.21 10.39 -9.38
C GLN A 173 -14.41 11.89 -9.52
N ASP A 174 -13.31 12.61 -9.76
CA ASP A 174 -13.27 14.06 -9.88
C ASP A 174 -12.33 14.50 -11.02
N GLU A 175 -11.97 15.76 -11.04
CA GLU A 175 -11.08 16.36 -12.06
C GLU A 175 -9.68 15.74 -12.08
N TRP A 176 -9.20 15.20 -10.95
CA TRP A 176 -7.89 14.57 -10.81
C TRP A 176 -7.85 13.07 -11.19
N GLN A 177 -9.02 12.46 -11.41
CA GLN A 177 -9.13 11.01 -11.62
C GLN A 177 -8.24 10.52 -12.76
N THR A 178 -8.25 11.22 -13.90
CA THR A 178 -7.50 10.81 -15.09
C THR A 178 -5.99 10.91 -14.84
N ASP A 179 -5.54 12.03 -14.29
CA ASP A 179 -4.11 12.28 -14.04
C ASP A 179 -3.57 11.34 -12.94
N LEU A 180 -4.34 11.09 -11.88
CA LEU A 180 -3.98 10.14 -10.83
C LEU A 180 -3.95 8.70 -11.34
N LYS A 181 -4.88 8.32 -12.21
CA LYS A 181 -4.86 7.01 -12.88
C LYS A 181 -3.61 6.82 -13.73
N GLU A 182 -3.27 7.82 -14.52
CA GLU A 182 -2.08 7.80 -15.38
C GLU A 182 -0.81 7.76 -14.54
N PHE A 183 -0.72 8.61 -13.52
CA PHE A 183 0.41 8.61 -12.57
C PHE A 183 0.57 7.23 -11.90
N GLY A 184 -0.49 6.66 -11.34
CA GLY A 184 -0.46 5.34 -10.71
C GLY A 184 -0.08 4.24 -11.68
N CYS A 185 -0.51 4.35 -12.94
CA CYS A 185 -0.13 3.42 -14.01
C CYS A 185 1.38 3.44 -14.27
N TYR A 186 1.99 4.61 -14.42
CA TYR A 186 3.43 4.72 -14.62
C TYR A 186 4.22 4.27 -13.39
N MET A 187 3.75 4.61 -12.19
CA MET A 187 4.37 4.14 -10.95
C MET A 187 4.34 2.61 -10.82
N GLY A 188 3.21 1.99 -11.13
CA GLY A 188 3.08 0.54 -11.09
C GLY A 188 4.01 -0.18 -12.06
N LYS A 189 4.09 0.33 -13.29
CA LYS A 189 5.05 -0.18 -14.29
C LYS A 189 6.48 -0.04 -13.82
N PHE A 190 6.84 1.12 -13.28
CA PHE A 190 8.18 1.39 -12.78
C PHE A 190 8.55 0.44 -11.64
N ILE A 191 7.68 0.29 -10.64
CA ILE A 191 7.90 -0.60 -9.50
C ILE A 191 8.13 -2.04 -9.97
N TYR A 192 7.25 -2.54 -10.84
CA TYR A 192 7.36 -3.90 -11.37
C TYR A 192 8.68 -4.14 -12.11
N ILE A 193 9.10 -3.21 -12.97
CA ILE A 193 10.35 -3.31 -13.72
C ILE A 193 11.55 -3.27 -12.77
N MET A 194 11.53 -2.43 -11.74
CA MET A 194 12.60 -2.36 -10.74
C MET A 194 12.71 -3.64 -9.94
N ASP A 195 11.59 -4.24 -9.52
CA ASP A 195 11.58 -5.53 -8.82
C ASP A 195 12.16 -6.64 -9.69
N ALA A 196 11.71 -6.72 -10.93
CA ALA A 196 12.23 -7.70 -11.89
C ALA A 196 13.76 -7.53 -12.13
N TYR A 197 14.23 -6.28 -12.16
CA TYR A 197 15.67 -6.00 -12.30
C TYR A 197 16.47 -6.42 -11.07
N GLU A 198 15.98 -6.11 -9.87
CA GLU A 198 16.61 -6.52 -8.59
C GLU A 198 16.68 -8.05 -8.47
N ASP A 199 15.62 -8.75 -8.82
CA ASP A 199 15.59 -10.22 -8.84
C ASP A 199 16.61 -10.80 -9.80
N CYS A 200 16.74 -10.24 -11.01
CA CYS A 200 17.76 -10.67 -11.97
C CYS A 200 19.19 -10.51 -11.41
N LEU A 201 19.48 -9.43 -10.68
CA LEU A 201 20.80 -9.22 -10.07
C LEU A 201 21.11 -10.24 -8.97
N LEU A 202 20.10 -10.66 -8.19
CA LEU A 202 20.26 -11.65 -7.13
C LEU A 202 20.56 -13.06 -7.69
N TYR A 203 20.03 -13.40 -8.88
CA TYR A 203 20.27 -14.70 -9.53
C TYR A 203 21.58 -14.74 -10.32
N THR A 204 22.23 -13.61 -10.59
CA THR A 204 23.48 -13.52 -11.37
C THR A 204 24.74 -13.30 -10.52
N SER A 205 24.59 -13.14 -9.21
CA SER A 205 25.68 -13.00 -8.23
C SER A 205 25.86 -14.27 -7.40
#